data_9cee85616ff5f2723e397b8ccd5f4c1c
#
_entry.id   9cee85616ff5f2723e397b8ccd5f4c1c
#
_cell.length_a   1.000
_cell.length_b   1.000
_cell.length_c   1.000
_cell.angle_alpha   90.00
_cell.angle_beta   90.00
_cell.angle_gamma   90.00
#
_symmetry.space_group_name_H-M   'P 1'
#
loop_
_entity.id
_entity.type
_entity.pdbx_description
1 polymer ?
#
loop_
_entity_poly.entity_id
_entity_poly.type
_entity_poly.pdbx_seq_one_letter_code
_entity_poly.pdbx_strand_id
1 'polypeptide(L)'
;MTAEPTPTLCTICNLREAQADDAQELCPSCAALDHAVQEQPEVVKRLWLRHRREAILPEAIPQPIEGEAELPEVLDGKRYRTIDRDRNKWYLSVSEVNGKPVEIFASTAFDRDHELQARIANLTTITRLISLLLRHIFLGEPVTFDKCLKQIQRSSRQKNDLPDMLYGVLNRYHHGKTN
;
A
#
# COMPACT_ATOMS: atom_id res chain seq x y z
N MET A 1 -2.56 45.52 37.35
CA MET A 1 -2.06 44.17 37.05
C MET A 1 -2.53 43.92 35.63
N THR A 2 -1.67 44.13 34.67
CA THR A 2 -1.93 43.82 33.25
C THR A 2 -1.60 42.35 33.04
N ALA A 3 -2.61 41.56 32.69
CA ALA A 3 -2.41 40.17 32.34
C ALA A 3 -1.55 40.10 31.04
N GLU A 4 -0.38 39.49 31.14
CA GLU A 4 0.44 39.17 29.96
C GLU A 4 -0.38 38.24 29.03
N PRO A 5 -0.46 38.52 27.73
CA PRO A 5 -1.16 37.64 26.80
C PRO A 5 -0.43 36.30 26.76
N THR A 6 -1.17 35.20 26.97
CA THR A 6 -0.64 33.85 26.81
C THR A 6 -0.18 33.66 25.37
N PRO A 7 1.05 33.21 25.11
CA PRO A 7 1.53 32.98 23.75
C PRO A 7 0.66 31.94 23.04
N THR A 8 0.13 32.29 21.88
CA THR A 8 -0.64 31.37 21.02
C THR A 8 0.34 30.51 20.24
N LEU A 9 0.09 29.20 20.19
CA LEU A 9 0.88 28.27 19.38
C LEU A 9 0.48 28.36 17.90
N CYS A 10 1.46 28.17 17.03
CA CYS A 10 1.24 28.13 15.59
C CYS A 10 0.16 27.11 15.19
N THR A 11 -0.83 27.53 14.41
CA THR A 11 -1.97 26.70 13.99
C THR A 11 -1.59 25.54 13.07
N ILE A 12 -0.42 25.61 12.42
CA ILE A 12 0.06 24.54 11.52
C ILE A 12 0.94 23.52 12.25
N CYS A 13 2.00 23.94 12.96
CA CYS A 13 2.95 22.98 13.52
C CYS A 13 2.70 22.66 15.00
N ASN A 14 1.94 23.46 15.73
CA ASN A 14 1.70 23.36 17.19
C ASN A 14 2.97 23.23 18.06
N LEU A 15 4.14 23.62 17.51
CA LEU A 15 5.45 23.45 18.17
C LEU A 15 6.09 24.79 18.57
N ARG A 16 5.74 25.87 17.91
CA ARG A 16 6.37 27.17 18.07
C ARG A 16 5.29 28.25 18.28
N GLU A 17 5.68 29.32 18.94
CA GLU A 17 4.80 30.47 19.12
C GLU A 17 4.47 31.12 17.76
N ALA A 18 3.21 31.49 17.57
CA ALA A 18 2.74 32.27 16.44
C ALA A 18 3.26 33.71 16.53
N GLN A 19 3.44 34.36 15.37
CA GLN A 19 3.75 35.78 15.34
C GLN A 19 2.51 36.60 15.70
N ALA A 20 2.67 37.57 16.59
CA ALA A 20 1.57 38.37 17.10
C ALA A 20 0.88 39.26 16.02
N ASP A 21 1.57 39.51 14.90
CA ASP A 21 1.07 40.37 13.79
C ASP A 21 0.52 39.56 12.60
N ASP A 22 0.51 38.22 12.67
CA ASP A 22 0.02 37.37 11.60
C ASP A 22 -1.45 37.01 11.81
N ALA A 23 -2.31 37.45 10.88
CA ALA A 23 -3.74 37.14 10.89
C ALA A 23 -4.06 35.64 10.82
N GLN A 24 -3.07 34.80 10.45
CA GLN A 24 -3.18 33.34 10.33
C GLN A 24 -2.61 32.59 11.53
N GLU A 25 -2.07 33.29 12.53
CA GLU A 25 -1.45 32.71 13.72
C GLU A 25 -0.34 31.68 13.39
N LEU A 26 0.53 32.02 12.42
CA LEU A 26 1.62 31.16 12.00
C LEU A 26 2.94 31.53 12.66
N CYS A 27 3.80 30.55 12.93
CA CYS A 27 5.19 30.81 13.26
C CYS A 27 6.01 31.19 12.01
N PRO A 28 7.18 31.87 12.14
CA PRO A 28 7.98 32.31 10.99
C PRO A 28 8.30 31.22 9.97
N SER A 29 8.55 30.02 10.45
CA SER A 29 8.88 28.86 9.57
C SER A 29 7.65 28.38 8.78
N CYS A 30 6.48 28.34 9.40
CA CYS A 30 5.24 27.95 8.72
C CYS A 30 4.77 29.03 7.74
N ALA A 31 4.88 30.30 8.10
CA ALA A 31 4.59 31.43 7.21
C ALA A 31 5.50 31.41 5.96
N ALA A 32 6.80 31.17 6.14
CA ALA A 32 7.73 31.04 5.01
C ALA A 32 7.40 29.87 4.08
N LEU A 33 6.96 28.74 4.63
CA LEU A 33 6.52 27.58 3.85
C LEU A 33 5.21 27.87 3.11
N ASP A 34 4.24 28.50 3.76
CA ASP A 34 2.97 28.87 3.14
C ASP A 34 3.19 29.84 1.98
N HIS A 35 4.02 30.86 2.18
CA HIS A 35 4.43 31.79 1.13
C HIS A 35 5.12 31.04 -0.04
N ALA A 36 6.02 30.10 0.23
CA ALA A 36 6.68 29.31 -0.81
C ALA A 36 5.69 28.45 -1.60
N VAL A 37 4.66 27.89 -0.94
CA VAL A 37 3.59 27.11 -1.60
C VAL A 37 2.77 28.00 -2.53
N GLN A 38 2.49 29.25 -2.12
CA GLN A 38 1.72 30.19 -2.93
C GLN A 38 2.52 30.74 -4.12
N GLU A 39 3.77 31.13 -3.91
CA GLU A 39 4.61 31.77 -4.92
C GLU A 39 5.23 30.75 -5.91
N GLN A 40 5.59 29.56 -5.46
CA GLN A 40 6.35 28.59 -6.25
C GLN A 40 5.81 27.13 -6.10
N PRO A 41 4.53 26.89 -6.41
CA PRO A 41 3.89 25.59 -6.19
C PRO A 41 4.59 24.41 -6.89
N GLU A 42 5.10 24.63 -8.11
CA GLU A 42 5.81 23.58 -8.85
C GLU A 42 7.19 23.23 -8.27
N VAL A 43 7.89 24.19 -7.67
CA VAL A 43 9.16 23.95 -6.98
C VAL A 43 8.91 23.18 -5.69
N VAL A 44 7.92 23.59 -4.90
CA VAL A 44 7.51 22.89 -3.68
C VAL A 44 7.09 21.45 -3.99
N LYS A 45 6.30 21.24 -5.05
CA LYS A 45 5.90 19.91 -5.51
C LYS A 45 7.11 19.03 -5.87
N ARG A 46 8.11 19.58 -6.59
CA ARG A 46 9.34 18.83 -6.93
C ARG A 46 10.17 18.50 -5.68
N LEU A 47 10.31 19.44 -4.76
CA LEU A 47 11.00 19.20 -3.48
C LEU A 47 10.26 18.13 -2.65
N TRP A 48 8.94 18.22 -2.56
CA TRP A 48 8.12 17.24 -1.86
C TRP A 48 8.25 15.83 -2.50
N LEU A 49 8.20 15.73 -3.83
CA LEU A 49 8.40 14.46 -4.54
C LEU A 49 9.81 13.89 -4.34
N ARG A 50 10.84 14.76 -4.25
CA ARG A 50 12.21 14.37 -3.98
C ARG A 50 12.38 13.79 -2.56
N HIS A 51 11.78 14.43 -1.56
CA HIS A 51 11.88 14.05 -0.15
C HIS A 51 10.78 13.08 0.30
N ARG A 52 9.75 12.83 -0.53
CA ARG A 52 8.66 11.91 -0.20
C ARG A 52 9.13 10.48 0.15
N ARG A 53 10.29 10.07 -0.35
CA ARG A 53 10.87 8.76 -0.01
C ARG A 53 11.41 8.68 1.43
N GLU A 54 11.70 9.83 2.05
CA GLU A 54 12.32 9.89 3.39
C GLU A 54 11.36 10.36 4.49
N ALA A 55 10.27 11.07 4.14
CA ALA A 55 9.55 11.90 5.11
C ALA A 55 8.10 11.52 5.42
N ILE A 56 7.47 10.54 4.77
CA ILE A 56 6.08 10.20 5.06
C ILE A 56 5.92 8.71 5.32
N LEU A 57 6.42 8.28 6.44
CA LEU A 57 5.84 7.17 7.16
C LEU A 57 5.26 7.75 8.44
N PRO A 58 3.92 7.73 8.65
CA PRO A 58 3.40 7.96 10.00
C PRO A 58 4.09 6.97 10.93
N GLU A 59 4.39 7.40 12.17
CA GLU A 59 5.06 6.60 13.22
C GLU A 59 4.43 5.21 13.50
N ALA A 60 3.33 4.89 12.83
CA ALA A 60 2.60 3.63 12.92
C ALA A 60 2.94 2.61 11.82
N ILE A 61 3.79 2.93 10.84
CA ILE A 61 4.31 1.90 9.95
C ILE A 61 5.50 1.25 10.67
N PRO A 62 5.42 -0.05 10.97
CA PRO A 62 6.55 -0.76 11.57
C PRO A 62 7.77 -0.48 10.70
N GLN A 63 8.84 0.06 11.31
CA GLN A 63 10.12 0.24 10.63
C GLN A 63 10.46 -1.08 9.93
N PRO A 64 10.89 -1.09 8.66
CA PRO A 64 11.40 -2.29 8.05
C PRO A 64 12.50 -2.82 8.96
N ILE A 65 12.40 -4.06 9.38
CA ILE A 65 13.49 -4.74 10.07
C ILE A 65 14.65 -4.65 9.09
N GLU A 66 15.76 -4.01 9.50
CA GLU A 66 16.97 -3.89 8.68
C GLU A 66 17.41 -5.29 8.25
N GLY A 67 17.39 -5.53 6.97
CA GLY A 67 17.60 -6.80 6.30
C GLY A 67 16.39 -7.12 5.44
N GLU A 68 16.56 -7.76 4.32
CA GLU A 68 15.44 -8.35 3.58
C GLU A 68 14.71 -9.28 4.56
N ALA A 69 13.58 -8.82 5.07
CA ALA A 69 12.80 -9.59 6.03
C ALA A 69 12.19 -10.76 5.26
N GLU A 70 12.95 -11.84 5.14
CA GLU A 70 12.40 -13.10 4.67
C GLU A 70 11.33 -13.53 5.66
N LEU A 71 10.20 -13.97 5.12
CA LEU A 71 9.15 -14.54 5.95
C LEU A 71 9.72 -15.75 6.70
N PRO A 72 9.33 -15.97 7.97
CA PRO A 72 9.68 -17.17 8.69
C PRO A 72 9.35 -18.43 7.89
N GLU A 73 10.14 -19.47 8.02
CA GLU A 73 9.87 -20.76 7.38
C GLU A 73 8.49 -21.32 7.74
N VAL A 74 8.05 -21.07 8.97
CA VAL A 74 6.73 -21.45 9.47
C VAL A 74 5.96 -20.19 9.86
N LEU A 75 4.77 -20.04 9.32
CA LEU A 75 3.84 -18.94 9.62
C LEU A 75 2.64 -19.48 10.38
N ASP A 76 2.25 -18.78 11.42
CA ASP A 76 0.94 -18.98 12.03
C ASP A 76 -0.15 -18.52 11.06
N GLY A 77 -1.33 -19.13 11.17
CA GLY A 77 -2.41 -18.75 10.28
C GLY A 77 -3.78 -19.24 10.71
N LYS A 78 -4.80 -18.62 10.12
CA LYS A 78 -6.21 -18.95 10.34
C LYS A 78 -6.83 -19.40 9.02
N ARG A 79 -7.67 -20.40 9.09
CA ARG A 79 -8.43 -20.90 7.94
C ARG A 79 -9.93 -20.65 8.15
N TYR A 80 -10.50 -19.87 7.23
CA TYR A 80 -11.91 -19.52 7.24
C TYR A 80 -12.64 -20.31 6.16
N ARG A 81 -13.83 -20.84 6.51
CA ARG A 81 -14.77 -21.39 5.54
C ARG A 81 -15.80 -20.32 5.20
N THR A 82 -15.92 -20.00 3.94
CA THR A 82 -16.92 -19.06 3.42
C THR A 82 -17.74 -19.67 2.30
N ILE A 83 -18.85 -19.06 1.95
CA ILE A 83 -19.75 -19.52 0.89
C ILE A 83 -20.01 -18.31 -0.01
N ASP A 84 -19.83 -18.49 -1.33
CA ASP A 84 -20.13 -17.46 -2.31
C ASP A 84 -21.64 -17.38 -2.61
N ARG A 85 -22.02 -16.42 -3.48
CA ARG A 85 -23.40 -16.22 -3.92
C ARG A 85 -24.02 -17.46 -4.57
N ASP A 86 -23.20 -18.26 -5.25
CA ASP A 86 -23.64 -19.46 -5.98
C ASP A 86 -23.56 -20.73 -5.11
N ARG A 87 -23.39 -20.54 -3.78
CA ARG A 87 -23.29 -21.60 -2.76
C ARG A 87 -22.03 -22.48 -2.86
N ASN A 88 -21.00 -22.05 -3.58
CA ASN A 88 -19.72 -22.74 -3.58
C ASN A 88 -18.99 -22.50 -2.25
N LYS A 89 -18.39 -23.56 -1.72
CA LYS A 89 -17.61 -23.50 -0.48
C LYS A 89 -16.18 -23.13 -0.79
N TRP A 90 -15.69 -22.07 -0.16
CA TRP A 90 -14.32 -21.59 -0.27
C TRP A 90 -13.62 -21.67 1.07
N TYR A 91 -12.34 -21.91 1.02
CA TYR A 91 -11.46 -21.85 2.18
C TYR A 91 -10.45 -20.73 1.96
N LEU A 92 -10.46 -19.75 2.86
CA LEU A 92 -9.51 -18.65 2.88
C LEU A 92 -8.51 -18.92 4.01
N SER A 93 -7.24 -19.07 3.66
CA SER A 93 -6.15 -19.21 4.62
C SER A 93 -5.40 -17.89 4.71
N VAL A 94 -5.27 -17.36 5.90
CA VAL A 94 -4.55 -16.10 6.19
C VAL A 94 -3.36 -16.46 7.05
N SER A 95 -2.15 -16.17 6.58
CA SER A 95 -0.92 -16.31 7.36
C SER A 95 -0.62 -15.01 8.08
N GLU A 96 -0.14 -15.10 9.32
CA GLU A 96 0.07 -13.97 10.22
C GLU A 96 1.52 -13.95 10.73
N VAL A 97 2.06 -12.74 10.90
CA VAL A 97 3.31 -12.47 11.62
C VAL A 97 3.00 -11.47 12.73
N ASN A 98 3.23 -11.84 13.98
CA ASN A 98 2.91 -11.03 15.16
C ASN A 98 1.43 -10.55 15.18
N GLY A 99 0.49 -11.42 14.75
CA GLY A 99 -0.94 -11.12 14.67
C GLY A 99 -1.34 -10.23 13.50
N LYS A 100 -0.42 -9.86 12.60
CA LYS A 100 -0.69 -9.07 11.40
C LYS A 100 -0.77 -9.97 10.18
N PRO A 101 -1.80 -9.84 9.32
CA PRO A 101 -1.93 -10.66 8.13
C PRO A 101 -0.86 -10.26 7.10
N VAL A 102 -0.13 -11.24 6.59
CA VAL A 102 0.93 -11.04 5.59
C VAL A 102 0.67 -11.75 4.28
N GLU A 103 -0.12 -12.83 4.32
CA GLU A 103 -0.53 -13.57 3.14
C GLU A 103 -1.98 -14.03 3.24
N ILE A 104 -2.63 -14.15 2.08
CA ILE A 104 -3.95 -14.74 1.95
C ILE A 104 -3.99 -15.68 0.75
N PHE A 105 -4.56 -16.85 0.94
CA PHE A 105 -4.78 -17.85 -0.09
C PHE A 105 -6.24 -18.26 -0.11
N ALA A 106 -6.75 -18.55 -1.29
CA ALA A 106 -8.07 -19.11 -1.46
C ALA A 106 -8.01 -20.47 -2.13
N SER A 107 -8.80 -21.40 -1.66
CA SER A 107 -8.94 -22.74 -2.23
C SER A 107 -10.40 -23.21 -2.18
N THR A 108 -10.75 -24.15 -3.01
CA THR A 108 -12.06 -24.81 -3.01
C THR A 108 -11.90 -26.31 -2.87
N ALA A 109 -12.94 -26.98 -2.38
CA ALA A 109 -12.97 -28.44 -2.26
C ALA A 109 -13.20 -29.15 -3.61
N PHE A 110 -13.62 -28.41 -4.64
CA PHE A 110 -14.03 -28.99 -5.92
C PHE A 110 -13.24 -28.34 -7.06
N ASP A 111 -12.28 -29.07 -7.63
CA ASP A 111 -11.31 -28.56 -8.60
C ASP A 111 -11.61 -28.98 -10.05
N ARG A 112 -12.74 -29.64 -10.34
CA ARG A 112 -12.97 -30.35 -11.62
C ARG A 112 -13.88 -29.63 -12.62
N ASP A 113 -14.50 -28.53 -12.26
CA ASP A 113 -15.42 -27.81 -13.14
C ASP A 113 -14.69 -26.69 -13.90
N HIS A 114 -14.82 -26.65 -15.24
CA HIS A 114 -14.18 -25.63 -16.08
C HIS A 114 -14.59 -24.20 -15.73
N GLU A 115 -15.84 -23.98 -15.37
CA GLU A 115 -16.33 -22.66 -14.97
C GLU A 115 -15.71 -22.27 -13.63
N LEU A 116 -15.52 -23.21 -12.73
CA LEU A 116 -14.85 -23.02 -11.46
C LEU A 116 -13.35 -22.73 -11.64
N GLN A 117 -12.69 -23.30 -12.65
CA GLN A 117 -11.27 -23.04 -12.95
C GLN A 117 -11.01 -21.57 -13.25
N ALA A 118 -11.86 -20.91 -14.05
CA ALA A 118 -11.74 -19.49 -14.33
C ALA A 118 -11.92 -18.65 -13.06
N ARG A 119 -12.90 -19.00 -12.22
CA ARG A 119 -13.11 -18.35 -10.92
C ARG A 119 -11.91 -18.53 -9.98
N ILE A 120 -11.31 -19.72 -9.95
CA ILE A 120 -10.12 -20.00 -9.17
C ILE A 120 -8.93 -19.16 -9.65
N ALA A 121 -8.71 -19.04 -10.97
CA ALA A 121 -7.64 -18.22 -11.52
C ALA A 121 -7.80 -16.75 -11.12
N ASN A 122 -9.01 -16.20 -11.25
CA ASN A 122 -9.31 -14.83 -10.86
C ASN A 122 -9.12 -14.59 -9.35
N LEU A 123 -9.62 -15.50 -8.53
CA LEU A 123 -9.49 -15.41 -7.07
C LEU A 123 -8.02 -15.55 -6.65
N THR A 124 -7.25 -16.44 -7.28
CA THR A 124 -5.81 -16.58 -7.07
C THR A 124 -5.07 -15.28 -7.40
N THR A 125 -5.43 -14.62 -8.50
CA THR A 125 -4.86 -13.30 -8.85
C THR A 125 -5.14 -12.27 -7.78
N ILE A 126 -6.39 -12.16 -7.34
CA ILE A 126 -6.80 -11.21 -6.30
C ILE A 126 -6.05 -11.48 -5.00
N THR A 127 -6.03 -12.73 -4.52
CA THR A 127 -5.37 -13.06 -3.25
C THR A 127 -3.85 -12.87 -3.30
N ARG A 128 -3.20 -13.13 -4.44
CA ARG A 128 -1.77 -12.85 -4.63
C ARG A 128 -1.44 -11.37 -4.62
N LEU A 129 -2.27 -10.53 -5.26
CA LEU A 129 -2.10 -9.08 -5.22
C LEU A 129 -2.37 -8.52 -3.83
N ILE A 130 -3.39 -9.03 -3.13
CA ILE A 130 -3.65 -8.65 -1.72
C ILE A 130 -2.46 -9.04 -0.85
N SER A 131 -1.89 -10.23 -0.99
CA SER A 131 -0.70 -10.66 -0.22
C SER A 131 0.49 -9.73 -0.48
N LEU A 132 0.70 -9.29 -1.73
CA LEU A 132 1.74 -8.31 -2.06
C LEU A 132 1.53 -6.97 -1.33
N LEU A 133 0.28 -6.50 -1.26
CA LEU A 133 -0.09 -5.28 -0.54
C LEU A 133 0.07 -5.44 0.98
N LEU A 134 -0.37 -6.57 1.54
CA LEU A 134 -0.23 -6.86 2.98
C LEU A 134 1.24 -6.88 3.41
N ARG A 135 2.12 -7.52 2.63
CA ARG A 135 3.57 -7.51 2.88
C ARG A 135 4.15 -6.10 2.78
N HIS A 136 3.67 -5.29 1.85
CA HIS A 136 4.08 -3.89 1.78
C HIS A 136 3.66 -3.12 3.03
N ILE A 137 2.41 -3.28 3.46
CA ILE A 137 1.85 -2.56 4.60
C ILE A 137 2.50 -2.97 5.93
N PHE A 138 2.67 -4.28 6.15
CA PHE A 138 3.09 -4.80 7.46
C PHE A 138 4.57 -5.16 7.56
N LEU A 139 5.25 -5.40 6.43
CA LEU A 139 6.67 -5.78 6.40
C LEU A 139 7.54 -4.76 5.67
N GLY A 140 6.97 -3.72 5.07
CA GLY A 140 7.72 -2.72 4.29
C GLY A 140 8.26 -3.26 2.96
N GLU A 141 7.84 -4.44 2.50
CA GLU A 141 8.30 -5.02 1.24
C GLU A 141 7.91 -4.11 0.06
N PRO A 142 8.85 -3.68 -0.80
CA PRO A 142 8.54 -2.75 -1.88
C PRO A 142 7.62 -3.38 -2.92
N VAL A 143 6.49 -2.71 -3.23
CA VAL A 143 5.61 -3.06 -4.35
C VAL A 143 6.18 -2.45 -5.61
N THR A 144 6.59 -3.31 -6.56
CA THR A 144 7.07 -2.91 -7.87
C THR A 144 6.15 -3.42 -8.97
N PHE A 145 6.19 -2.76 -10.13
CA PHE A 145 5.41 -3.19 -11.30
C PHE A 145 5.78 -4.62 -11.71
N ASP A 146 7.07 -4.97 -11.67
CA ASP A 146 7.57 -6.31 -11.96
C ASP A 146 6.98 -7.36 -11.01
N LYS A 147 6.94 -7.09 -9.70
CA LYS A 147 6.31 -7.98 -8.71
C LYS A 147 4.82 -8.17 -9.02
N CYS A 148 4.09 -7.11 -9.37
CA CYS A 148 2.68 -7.20 -9.74
C CYS A 148 2.49 -8.09 -10.98
N LEU A 149 3.25 -7.85 -12.05
CA LEU A 149 3.21 -8.65 -13.28
C LEU A 149 3.47 -10.13 -12.98
N LYS A 150 4.48 -10.42 -12.17
CA LYS A 150 4.84 -11.78 -11.79
C LYS A 150 3.72 -12.50 -11.02
N GLN A 151 2.99 -11.78 -10.16
CA GLN A 151 1.86 -12.39 -9.46
C GLN A 151 0.69 -12.68 -10.41
N ILE A 152 0.39 -11.78 -11.33
CA ILE A 152 -0.66 -11.97 -12.34
C ILE A 152 -0.31 -13.17 -13.23
N GLN A 153 0.90 -13.21 -13.78
CA GLN A 153 1.37 -14.30 -14.65
C GLN A 153 1.27 -15.67 -13.96
N ARG A 154 1.73 -15.76 -12.71
CA ARG A 154 1.68 -17.01 -11.91
C ARG A 154 0.27 -17.46 -11.54
N SER A 155 -0.73 -16.60 -11.71
CA SER A 155 -2.12 -16.92 -11.39
C SER A 155 -2.87 -17.51 -12.58
N SER A 156 -2.37 -17.32 -13.81
CA SER A 156 -2.93 -17.93 -15.01
C SER A 156 -2.83 -19.47 -14.93
N ARG A 157 -3.90 -20.12 -15.32
CA ARG A 157 -4.03 -21.59 -15.40
C ARG A 157 -4.21 -22.09 -16.81
N GLN A 158 -4.70 -21.22 -17.70
CA GLN A 158 -5.00 -21.56 -19.09
C GLN A 158 -4.65 -20.38 -20.00
N LYS A 159 -4.25 -20.71 -21.23
CA LYS A 159 -4.02 -19.69 -22.24
C LYS A 159 -5.29 -18.86 -22.48
N ASN A 160 -5.15 -17.56 -22.52
CA ASN A 160 -6.24 -16.59 -22.69
C ASN A 160 -7.26 -16.56 -21.54
N ASP A 161 -6.93 -17.07 -20.34
CA ASP A 161 -7.71 -16.73 -19.17
C ASP A 161 -7.49 -15.25 -18.77
N LEU A 162 -8.29 -14.72 -17.86
CA LEU A 162 -8.21 -13.30 -17.50
C LEU A 162 -6.83 -12.88 -17.00
N PRO A 163 -6.14 -13.63 -16.12
CA PRO A 163 -4.77 -13.31 -15.73
C PRO A 163 -3.77 -13.29 -16.90
N ASP A 164 -3.86 -14.24 -17.83
CA ASP A 164 -2.99 -14.29 -19.01
C ASP A 164 -3.18 -13.06 -19.91
N MET A 165 -4.43 -12.68 -20.17
CA MET A 165 -4.75 -11.48 -20.94
C MET A 165 -4.24 -10.20 -20.27
N LEU A 166 -4.45 -10.06 -18.95
CA LEU A 166 -3.97 -8.91 -18.18
C LEU A 166 -2.43 -8.82 -18.21
N TYR A 167 -1.76 -9.95 -18.00
CA TYR A 167 -0.30 -10.01 -18.10
C TYR A 167 0.17 -9.60 -19.50
N GLY A 168 -0.43 -10.14 -20.56
CA GLY A 168 -0.06 -9.85 -21.95
C GLY A 168 -0.16 -8.35 -22.30
N VAL A 169 -1.19 -7.66 -21.79
CA VAL A 169 -1.34 -6.22 -21.98
C VAL A 169 -0.32 -5.43 -21.15
N LEU A 170 -0.23 -5.70 -19.85
CA LEU A 170 0.61 -4.93 -18.96
C LEU A 170 2.11 -5.13 -19.23
N ASN A 171 2.52 -6.31 -19.67
CA ASN A 171 3.92 -6.61 -20.00
C ASN A 171 4.47 -5.74 -21.14
N ARG A 172 3.61 -5.17 -22.00
CA ARG A 172 4.03 -4.20 -23.05
C ARG A 172 4.61 -2.92 -22.45
N TYR A 173 4.13 -2.52 -21.29
CA TYR A 173 4.59 -1.33 -20.58
C TYR A 173 5.85 -1.59 -19.74
N HIS A 174 6.12 -2.84 -19.41
CA HIS A 174 7.30 -3.23 -18.61
C HIS A 174 8.60 -3.04 -19.41
N HIS A 175 8.60 -3.31 -20.70
CA HIS A 175 9.80 -3.29 -21.54
C HIS A 175 9.98 -2.01 -22.37
N GLY A 176 9.20 -0.96 -22.12
CA GLY A 176 9.35 0.31 -22.85
C GLY A 176 9.18 0.19 -24.36
N LYS A 177 8.57 -0.88 -24.86
CA LYS A 177 8.22 -1.04 -26.28
C LYS A 177 6.90 -0.35 -26.55
N THR A 178 6.90 0.96 -26.58
CA THR A 178 5.95 1.74 -27.34
C THR A 178 6.36 1.62 -28.83
N ASN A 179 5.59 0.89 -29.62
CA ASN A 179 5.63 1.04 -31.07
C ASN A 179 5.08 2.41 -31.43
#